data_4b6d9c214615a60c300a0a1b3a9b59b0
#
_entry.id   4b6d9c214615a60c300a0a1b3a9b59b0
#
_cell.length_a   1.000
_cell.length_b   1.000
_cell.length_c   1.000
_cell.angle_alpha   90.00
_cell.angle_beta   90.00
_cell.angle_gamma   90.00
#
_symmetry.space_group_name_H-M   'P 1'
#
loop_
_entity.id
_entity.type
_entity.pdbx_description
1 polymer ?
#
loop_
_entity_poly.entity_id
_entity_poly.type
_entity_poly.pdbx_seq_one_letter_code
_entity_poly.pdbx_strand_id
1 'polypeptide(L)'
;MEQNTSDTSVREAAEQTNVAPSDAAPRACGCGRGKPNYSQAVVAIWAVFLMSLLLVGYFWNQHRVRTLNELDMLVAQASMLYDQQQFEQSTELLRQAAERGYAPAQTYYGRILKMGTGTPQDLPGAVEWYRKAAAQKYPVAYFELAACYQYGFGVERDLDQAETWYRKAYDAGIVEESQRALDELDRIRAREAGIRTP
;
A
#
# COMPACT_ATOMS: atom_id res chain seq x y z
N MET A 1 65.92 35.14 16.50
CA MET A 1 65.92 36.03 17.66
C MET A 1 65.13 35.26 18.68
N GLU A 2 65.83 34.59 19.45
CA GLU A 2 66.25 34.84 20.81
C GLU A 2 65.14 34.49 21.77
N GLN A 3 65.32 33.35 22.47
CA GLN A 3 66.05 33.25 23.76
C GLN A 3 65.09 33.74 24.89
N ASN A 4 64.96 33.18 25.99
CA ASN A 4 65.85 32.30 26.80
C ASN A 4 65.15 32.04 28.12
N THR A 5 65.29 30.88 28.60
CA THR A 5 65.85 30.54 29.89
C THR A 5 65.06 30.90 31.15
N SER A 6 64.93 29.94 31.87
CA SER A 6 65.74 29.38 33.02
C SER A 6 65.06 29.75 34.34
N ASP A 7 65.07 29.15 35.38
CA ASP A 7 65.91 28.11 35.97
C ASP A 7 65.44 27.85 37.41
N THR A 8 65.65 26.64 37.83
CA THR A 8 66.15 26.23 39.12
C THR A 8 65.46 26.54 40.45
N SER A 9 65.08 25.49 41.03
CA SER A 9 65.75 24.77 42.17
C SER A 9 65.41 25.38 43.56
N VAL A 10 65.21 24.62 44.51
CA VAL A 10 66.05 24.02 45.53
C VAL A 10 65.08 23.47 46.62
N ARG A 11 65.12 22.18 46.82
CA ARG A 11 65.66 21.43 47.96
C ARG A 11 65.08 21.67 49.34
N GLU A 12 64.83 20.50 49.87
CA GLU A 12 65.16 19.90 51.20
C GLU A 12 64.33 20.43 52.38
N ALA A 13 64.01 19.71 53.34
CA ALA A 13 64.38 18.39 53.88
C ALA A 13 63.32 17.91 54.87
N ALA A 14 63.19 16.66 54.93
CA ALA A 14 63.19 15.78 56.10
C ALA A 14 62.53 16.24 57.41
N GLU A 15 61.67 15.43 57.98
CA GLU A 15 62.07 14.59 59.11
C GLU A 15 60.92 13.68 59.56
N GLN A 16 61.28 12.53 59.86
CA GLN A 16 60.58 11.37 60.40
C GLN A 16 59.89 11.66 61.71
N THR A 17 58.69 11.11 61.94
CA THR A 17 58.45 10.40 63.16
C THR A 17 57.36 9.32 62.97
N ASN A 18 57.86 8.16 63.26
CA ASN A 18 57.28 6.84 63.36
C ASN A 18 56.29 6.76 64.58
N VAL A 19 55.05 6.30 64.39
CA VAL A 19 54.30 5.53 65.36
C VAL A 19 53.27 4.68 64.66
N ALA A 20 53.43 3.37 64.71
CA ALA A 20 52.36 2.36 64.53
C ALA A 20 52.01 1.79 65.91
N PRO A 21 51.06 0.89 66.06
CA PRO A 21 49.86 0.54 65.35
C PRO A 21 48.62 0.45 66.34
N SER A 22 47.41 0.40 65.88
CA SER A 22 46.39 -0.44 66.54
C SER A 22 45.25 -0.80 65.59
N ASP A 23 45.13 -2.03 65.45
CA ASP A 23 44.00 -2.85 65.03
C ASP A 23 42.63 -2.25 65.11
N ALA A 24 41.88 -2.33 64.00
CA ALA A 24 40.57 -2.95 63.88
C ALA A 24 39.88 -2.54 62.56
N ALA A 25 39.99 -3.37 61.57
CA ALA A 25 39.11 -3.28 60.41
C ALA A 25 37.70 -3.82 60.77
N PRO A 26 36.62 -3.09 60.53
CA PRO A 26 35.37 -3.72 60.30
C PRO A 26 35.30 -4.15 58.83
N ARG A 27 35.17 -5.46 58.64
CA ARG A 27 34.82 -6.07 57.36
C ARG A 27 33.52 -5.46 56.86
N ALA A 28 33.57 -4.54 55.94
CA ALA A 28 32.42 -4.08 55.21
C ALA A 28 31.92 -5.25 54.34
N CYS A 29 30.81 -5.83 54.75
CA CYS A 29 30.02 -6.72 53.93
C CYS A 29 29.71 -6.03 52.61
N GLY A 30 30.33 -6.47 51.56
CA GLY A 30 30.00 -6.08 50.18
C GLY A 30 28.68 -6.67 49.76
N CYS A 31 27.61 -6.06 50.20
CA CYS A 31 26.32 -6.22 49.53
C CYS A 31 26.24 -5.18 48.38
N GLY A 32 27.02 -5.45 47.37
CA GLY A 32 26.81 -4.83 46.06
C GLY A 32 25.49 -5.33 45.46
N ARG A 33 24.36 -4.82 45.98
CA ARG A 33 23.14 -4.85 45.21
C ARG A 33 23.37 -3.90 44.06
N GLY A 34 23.81 -4.48 42.92
CA GLY A 34 23.83 -3.77 41.66
C GLY A 34 22.47 -3.13 41.46
N LYS A 35 22.42 -1.82 41.37
CA LYS A 35 21.19 -1.10 41.02
C LYS A 35 20.68 -1.74 39.76
N PRO A 36 19.43 -2.18 39.70
CA PRO A 36 18.90 -2.72 38.45
C PRO A 36 19.10 -1.67 37.39
N ASN A 37 19.79 -2.06 36.29
CA ASN A 37 20.00 -1.19 35.14
C ASN A 37 18.64 -0.96 34.46
N TYR A 38 17.88 -0.02 34.97
CA TYR A 38 16.57 0.35 34.42
C TYR A 38 16.65 0.67 32.91
N SER A 39 17.79 1.16 32.43
CA SER A 39 18.05 1.39 31.02
C SER A 39 18.02 0.10 30.19
N GLN A 40 18.62 -0.99 30.68
CA GLN A 40 18.60 -2.28 29.99
C GLN A 40 17.22 -2.95 30.03
N ALA A 41 16.51 -2.83 31.14
CA ALA A 41 15.14 -3.33 31.25
C ALA A 41 14.19 -2.58 30.31
N VAL A 42 14.30 -1.26 30.22
CA VAL A 42 13.51 -0.42 29.31
C VAL A 42 13.82 -0.77 27.86
N VAL A 43 15.09 -0.91 27.48
CA VAL A 43 15.49 -1.32 26.12
C VAL A 43 14.95 -2.70 25.78
N ALA A 44 15.00 -3.66 26.71
CA ALA A 44 14.42 -5.00 26.50
C ALA A 44 12.90 -4.95 26.29
N ILE A 45 12.18 -4.15 27.07
CA ILE A 45 10.72 -3.97 26.91
C ILE A 45 10.40 -3.36 25.54
N TRP A 46 11.13 -2.32 25.13
CA TRP A 46 10.94 -1.73 23.79
C TRP A 46 11.29 -2.70 22.66
N ALA A 47 12.35 -3.51 22.83
CA ALA A 47 12.70 -4.54 21.86
C ALA A 47 11.61 -5.60 21.70
N VAL A 48 11.03 -6.08 22.80
CA VAL A 48 9.90 -7.02 22.78
C VAL A 48 8.66 -6.38 22.15
N PHE A 49 8.38 -5.12 22.46
CA PHE A 49 7.26 -4.39 21.86
C PHE A 49 7.42 -4.22 20.35
N LEU A 50 8.62 -3.82 19.89
CA LEU A 50 8.92 -3.71 18.46
C LEU A 50 8.84 -5.07 17.76
N MET A 51 9.38 -6.13 18.37
CA MET A 51 9.27 -7.49 17.83
C MET A 51 7.81 -7.96 17.73
N SER A 52 6.97 -7.63 18.71
CA SER A 52 5.54 -7.96 18.66
C SER A 52 4.82 -7.22 17.54
N LEU A 53 5.13 -5.94 17.31
CA LEU A 53 4.59 -5.16 16.18
C LEU A 53 5.02 -5.73 14.82
N LEU A 54 6.29 -6.14 14.71
CA LEU A 54 6.82 -6.77 13.49
C LEU A 54 6.14 -8.11 13.23
N LEU A 55 5.93 -8.94 14.26
CA LEU A 55 5.23 -10.21 14.15
C LEU A 55 3.76 -10.02 13.75
N VAL A 56 3.07 -9.06 14.37
CA VAL A 56 1.68 -8.71 14.00
C VAL A 56 1.63 -8.24 12.54
N GLY A 57 2.54 -7.34 12.13
CA GLY A 57 2.64 -6.86 10.76
C GLY A 57 2.94 -7.99 9.77
N TYR A 58 3.86 -8.91 10.11
CA TYR A 58 4.17 -10.08 9.31
C TYR A 58 2.96 -11.02 9.18
N PHE A 59 2.28 -11.31 10.28
CA PHE A 59 1.10 -12.17 10.26
C PHE A 59 -0.05 -11.56 9.45
N TRP A 60 -0.25 -10.25 9.59
CA TRP A 60 -1.25 -9.50 8.81
C TRP A 60 -0.94 -9.51 7.32
N ASN A 61 0.33 -9.33 6.96
CA ASN A 61 0.78 -9.41 5.58
C ASN A 61 0.60 -10.82 4.99
N GLN A 62 0.93 -11.86 5.74
CA GLN A 62 0.72 -13.26 5.33
C GLN A 62 -0.77 -13.56 5.09
N HIS A 63 -1.64 -13.09 5.98
CA HIS A 63 -3.08 -13.26 5.81
C HIS A 63 -3.58 -12.53 4.55
N ARG A 64 -3.12 -11.29 4.34
CA ARG A 64 -3.49 -10.49 3.16
C ARG A 64 -3.04 -11.16 1.85
N VAL A 65 -1.82 -11.69 1.80
CA VAL A 65 -1.31 -12.39 0.61
C VAL A 65 -2.13 -13.64 0.30
N ARG A 66 -2.51 -14.43 1.33
CA ARG A 66 -3.35 -15.62 1.14
C ARG A 66 -4.72 -15.27 0.57
N THR A 67 -5.37 -14.25 1.12
CA THR A 67 -6.71 -13.82 0.63
C THR A 67 -6.65 -13.29 -0.81
N LEU A 68 -5.59 -12.56 -1.20
CA LEU A 68 -5.41 -12.12 -2.57
C LEU A 68 -5.20 -13.29 -3.51
N ASN A 69 -4.37 -14.27 -3.15
CA ASN A 69 -4.15 -15.47 -3.96
C ASN A 69 -5.45 -16.28 -4.16
N GLU A 70 -6.29 -16.37 -3.13
CA GLU A 70 -7.60 -17.02 -3.24
C GLU A 70 -8.52 -16.28 -4.23
N LEU A 71 -8.53 -14.95 -4.18
CA LEU A 71 -9.34 -14.13 -5.08
C LEU A 71 -8.83 -14.18 -6.53
N ASP A 72 -7.51 -14.22 -6.73
CA ASP A 72 -6.90 -14.42 -8.04
C ASP A 72 -7.29 -15.79 -8.62
N MET A 73 -7.29 -16.85 -7.79
CA MET A 73 -7.73 -18.18 -8.21
C MET A 73 -9.22 -18.19 -8.60
N LEU A 74 -10.08 -17.51 -7.86
CA LEU A 74 -11.51 -17.41 -8.21
C LEU A 74 -11.70 -16.72 -9.57
N VAL A 75 -10.97 -15.65 -9.85
CA VAL A 75 -11.04 -14.95 -11.15
C VAL A 75 -10.50 -15.85 -12.26
N ALA A 76 -9.38 -16.55 -12.03
CA ALA A 76 -8.84 -17.51 -13.02
C ALA A 76 -9.81 -18.65 -13.32
N GLN A 77 -10.45 -19.21 -12.28
CA GLN A 77 -11.48 -20.23 -12.45
C GLN A 77 -12.70 -19.70 -13.21
N ALA A 78 -13.12 -18.48 -12.88
CA ALA A 78 -14.24 -17.82 -13.57
C ALA A 78 -13.93 -17.59 -15.05
N SER A 79 -12.69 -17.21 -15.41
CA SER A 79 -12.29 -17.06 -16.82
C SER A 79 -12.32 -18.40 -17.57
N MET A 80 -11.87 -19.49 -16.96
CA MET A 80 -11.96 -20.84 -17.56
C MET A 80 -13.41 -21.27 -17.81
N LEU A 81 -14.31 -21.00 -16.85
CA LEU A 81 -15.74 -21.30 -17.02
C LEU A 81 -16.37 -20.44 -18.11
N TYR A 82 -15.95 -19.18 -18.23
CA TYR A 82 -16.41 -18.30 -19.30
C TYR A 82 -16.02 -18.83 -20.69
N ASP A 83 -14.78 -19.29 -20.84
CA ASP A 83 -14.28 -19.89 -22.09
C ASP A 83 -15.01 -21.21 -22.42
N GLN A 84 -15.47 -21.95 -21.40
CA GLN A 84 -16.31 -23.13 -21.53
C GLN A 84 -17.80 -22.82 -21.77
N GLN A 85 -18.15 -21.54 -21.93
CA GLN A 85 -19.53 -21.05 -22.08
C GLN A 85 -20.46 -21.31 -20.86
N GLN A 86 -19.86 -21.62 -19.71
CA GLN A 86 -20.59 -21.78 -18.44
C GLN A 86 -20.77 -20.42 -17.75
N PHE A 87 -21.51 -19.54 -18.41
CA PHE A 87 -21.59 -18.11 -18.03
C PHE A 87 -22.20 -17.89 -16.65
N GLU A 88 -23.22 -18.64 -16.26
CA GLU A 88 -23.86 -18.48 -14.96
C GLU A 88 -22.90 -18.81 -13.81
N GLN A 89 -22.12 -19.89 -13.93
CA GLN A 89 -21.14 -20.28 -12.91
C GLN A 89 -19.98 -19.30 -12.86
N SER A 90 -19.48 -18.84 -14.00
CA SER A 90 -18.46 -17.80 -14.09
C SER A 90 -18.93 -16.52 -13.41
N THR A 91 -20.16 -16.08 -13.68
CA THR A 91 -20.74 -14.89 -13.09
C THR A 91 -20.82 -14.98 -11.58
N GLU A 92 -21.23 -16.13 -11.05
CA GLU A 92 -21.34 -16.33 -9.60
C GLU A 92 -19.97 -16.26 -8.90
N LEU A 93 -18.92 -16.86 -9.49
CA LEU A 93 -17.57 -16.75 -8.92
C LEU A 93 -17.03 -15.31 -8.94
N LEU A 94 -17.26 -14.59 -10.05
CA LEU A 94 -16.86 -13.19 -10.16
C LEU A 94 -17.65 -12.31 -9.18
N ARG A 95 -18.93 -12.56 -8.98
CA ARG A 95 -19.75 -11.86 -7.99
C ARG A 95 -19.18 -12.05 -6.58
N GLN A 96 -18.86 -13.29 -6.19
CA GLN A 96 -18.27 -13.59 -4.88
C GLN A 96 -16.93 -12.88 -4.66
N ALA A 97 -16.05 -12.88 -5.66
CA ALA A 97 -14.76 -12.17 -5.57
C ALA A 97 -14.95 -10.64 -5.54
N ALA A 98 -15.91 -10.11 -6.31
CA ALA A 98 -16.23 -8.68 -6.35
C ALA A 98 -16.82 -8.18 -5.02
N GLU A 99 -17.70 -8.96 -4.38
CA GLU A 99 -18.25 -8.66 -3.05
C GLU A 99 -17.21 -8.66 -1.94
N ARG A 100 -16.16 -9.49 -2.08
CA ARG A 100 -14.99 -9.45 -1.19
C ARG A 100 -14.07 -8.26 -1.44
N GLY A 101 -14.42 -7.38 -2.38
CA GLY A 101 -13.71 -6.14 -2.65
C GLY A 101 -12.54 -6.25 -3.63
N TYR A 102 -12.41 -7.35 -4.38
CA TYR A 102 -11.32 -7.53 -5.33
C TYR A 102 -11.57 -6.73 -6.62
N ALA A 103 -10.74 -5.69 -6.86
CA ALA A 103 -10.95 -4.73 -7.94
C ALA A 103 -10.98 -5.35 -9.36
N PRO A 104 -10.11 -6.32 -9.72
CA PRO A 104 -10.24 -7.02 -10.99
C PRO A 104 -11.59 -7.72 -11.13
N ALA A 105 -12.04 -8.46 -10.11
CA ALA A 105 -13.34 -9.14 -10.15
C ALA A 105 -14.52 -8.16 -10.25
N GLN A 106 -14.44 -7.02 -9.54
CA GLN A 106 -15.44 -5.96 -9.65
C GLN A 106 -15.57 -5.44 -11.09
N THR A 107 -14.44 -5.28 -11.77
CA THR A 107 -14.42 -4.83 -13.16
C THR A 107 -14.98 -5.90 -14.11
N TYR A 108 -14.58 -7.15 -13.95
CA TYR A 108 -15.10 -8.25 -14.78
C TYR A 108 -16.60 -8.48 -14.54
N TYR A 109 -17.03 -8.44 -13.28
CA TYR A 109 -18.46 -8.56 -12.96
C TYR A 109 -19.28 -7.40 -13.53
N GLY A 110 -18.76 -6.17 -13.46
CA GLY A 110 -19.37 -5.01 -14.13
C GLY A 110 -19.50 -5.21 -15.65
N ARG A 111 -18.49 -5.81 -16.31
CA ARG A 111 -18.57 -6.12 -17.76
C ARG A 111 -19.64 -7.16 -18.05
N ILE A 112 -19.77 -8.18 -17.22
CA ILE A 112 -20.83 -9.19 -17.34
C ILE A 112 -22.21 -8.55 -17.21
N LEU A 113 -22.41 -7.69 -16.21
CA LEU A 113 -23.67 -6.96 -16.04
C LEU A 113 -23.95 -6.03 -17.24
N LYS A 114 -22.92 -5.38 -17.79
CA LYS A 114 -23.04 -4.54 -18.97
C LYS A 114 -23.48 -5.33 -20.21
N MET A 115 -22.97 -6.55 -20.37
CA MET A 115 -23.27 -7.40 -21.53
C MET A 115 -24.53 -8.27 -21.32
N GLY A 116 -24.91 -8.53 -20.08
CA GLY A 116 -26.00 -9.47 -19.78
C GLY A 116 -25.64 -10.94 -20.01
N THR A 117 -24.35 -11.31 -19.84
CA THR A 117 -23.87 -12.65 -20.12
C THR A 117 -23.97 -13.52 -18.85
N GLY A 118 -24.85 -14.54 -18.86
CA GLY A 118 -25.10 -15.39 -17.69
C GLY A 118 -25.89 -14.71 -16.55
N THR A 119 -26.38 -13.49 -16.77
CA THR A 119 -27.23 -12.72 -15.86
C THR A 119 -28.01 -11.69 -16.68
N PRO A 120 -29.18 -11.19 -16.20
CA PRO A 120 -29.84 -10.07 -16.85
C PRO A 120 -28.92 -8.85 -16.95
N GLN A 121 -29.03 -8.12 -18.06
CA GLN A 121 -28.28 -6.88 -18.25
C GLN A 121 -28.68 -5.84 -17.21
N ASP A 122 -27.66 -5.24 -16.55
CA ASP A 122 -27.84 -4.17 -15.57
C ASP A 122 -26.74 -3.11 -15.78
N LEU A 123 -27.04 -2.13 -16.64
CA LEU A 123 -26.10 -1.06 -16.97
C LEU A 123 -25.78 -0.14 -15.76
N PRO A 124 -26.78 0.31 -14.97
CA PRO A 124 -26.50 1.08 -13.76
C PRO A 124 -25.67 0.29 -12.74
N GLY A 125 -26.00 -0.99 -12.51
CA GLY A 125 -25.23 -1.86 -11.64
C GLY A 125 -23.78 -2.04 -12.09
N ALA A 126 -23.55 -2.16 -13.40
CA ALA A 126 -22.19 -2.23 -13.96
C ALA A 126 -21.36 -0.99 -13.60
N VAL A 127 -21.95 0.20 -13.74
CA VAL A 127 -21.27 1.47 -13.38
C VAL A 127 -20.90 1.53 -11.90
N GLU A 128 -21.79 1.07 -11.02
CA GLU A 128 -21.49 1.03 -9.59
C GLU A 128 -20.29 0.12 -9.28
N TRP A 129 -20.19 -1.03 -9.94
CA TRP A 129 -19.04 -1.93 -9.77
C TRP A 129 -17.75 -1.32 -10.33
N TYR A 130 -17.82 -0.63 -11.49
CA TYR A 130 -16.65 0.10 -12.01
C TYR A 130 -16.21 1.23 -11.07
N ARG A 131 -17.13 1.95 -10.44
CA ARG A 131 -16.83 2.98 -9.43
C ARG A 131 -16.10 2.38 -8.22
N LYS A 132 -16.54 1.22 -7.72
CA LYS A 132 -15.89 0.51 -6.61
C LYS A 132 -14.46 0.11 -6.96
N ALA A 133 -14.22 -0.41 -8.16
CA ALA A 133 -12.90 -0.78 -8.64
C ALA A 133 -12.01 0.46 -8.89
N ALA A 134 -12.59 1.53 -9.43
CA ALA A 134 -11.91 2.80 -9.67
C ALA A 134 -11.46 3.48 -8.37
N ALA A 135 -12.26 3.38 -7.30
CA ALA A 135 -11.87 3.86 -5.97
C ALA A 135 -10.63 3.17 -5.43
N GLN A 136 -10.37 1.93 -5.85
CA GLN A 136 -9.17 1.16 -5.55
C GLN A 136 -8.00 1.44 -6.52
N LYS A 137 -8.15 2.43 -7.40
CA LYS A 137 -7.17 2.83 -8.42
C LYS A 137 -6.86 1.73 -9.43
N TYR A 138 -7.83 0.88 -9.75
CA TYR A 138 -7.66 -0.16 -10.76
C TYR A 138 -7.79 0.45 -12.18
N PRO A 139 -6.72 0.39 -13.01
CA PRO A 139 -6.68 1.15 -14.26
C PRO A 139 -7.77 0.77 -15.26
N VAL A 140 -8.09 -0.52 -15.38
CA VAL A 140 -9.10 -1.00 -16.32
C VAL A 140 -10.50 -0.45 -15.96
N ALA A 141 -10.78 -0.25 -14.67
CA ALA A 141 -12.04 0.34 -14.24
C ALA A 141 -12.19 1.80 -14.67
N TYR A 142 -11.11 2.55 -14.72
CA TYR A 142 -11.13 3.92 -15.25
C TYR A 142 -11.54 3.93 -16.72
N PHE A 143 -10.97 3.02 -17.51
CA PHE A 143 -11.30 2.88 -18.93
C PHE A 143 -12.76 2.48 -19.15
N GLU A 144 -13.27 1.50 -18.41
CA GLU A 144 -14.66 1.06 -18.51
C GLU A 144 -15.66 2.16 -18.08
N LEU A 145 -15.32 2.94 -17.02
CA LEU A 145 -16.13 4.11 -16.61
C LEU A 145 -16.14 5.19 -17.70
N ALA A 146 -15.00 5.48 -18.31
CA ALA A 146 -14.90 6.42 -19.40
C ALA A 146 -15.82 6.01 -20.56
N ALA A 147 -15.79 4.72 -20.92
CA ALA A 147 -16.69 4.20 -21.96
C ALA A 147 -18.18 4.32 -21.56
N CYS A 148 -18.51 4.11 -20.29
CA CYS A 148 -19.89 4.31 -19.83
C CYS A 148 -20.37 5.75 -20.01
N TYR A 149 -19.55 6.75 -19.69
CA TYR A 149 -19.88 8.16 -19.90
C TYR A 149 -19.89 8.54 -21.40
N GLN A 150 -18.96 7.98 -22.20
CA GLN A 150 -18.91 8.25 -23.64
C GLN A 150 -20.18 7.80 -24.37
N TYR A 151 -20.69 6.61 -24.04
CA TYR A 151 -21.82 6.01 -24.74
C TYR A 151 -23.15 6.13 -23.99
N GLY A 152 -23.15 6.60 -22.73
CA GLY A 152 -24.35 6.69 -21.91
C GLY A 152 -24.81 5.34 -21.35
N PHE A 153 -23.89 4.42 -21.10
CA PHE A 153 -24.23 3.10 -20.54
C PHE A 153 -24.44 3.17 -19.03
N GLY A 154 -25.69 3.16 -18.61
CA GLY A 154 -26.09 3.19 -17.20
C GLY A 154 -25.88 4.52 -16.49
N VAL A 155 -25.41 5.53 -17.20
CA VAL A 155 -25.24 6.92 -16.78
C VAL A 155 -25.62 7.85 -17.92
N GLU A 156 -25.91 9.11 -17.61
CA GLU A 156 -26.04 10.14 -18.63
C GLU A 156 -24.75 10.29 -19.42
N ARG A 157 -24.88 10.44 -20.75
CA ARG A 157 -23.73 10.63 -21.64
C ARG A 157 -23.06 11.97 -21.34
N ASP A 158 -21.78 11.92 -21.06
CA ASP A 158 -20.96 13.10 -20.74
C ASP A 158 -19.54 12.90 -21.26
N LEU A 159 -19.21 13.62 -22.35
CA LEU A 159 -17.90 13.51 -23.00
C LEU A 159 -16.76 14.12 -22.16
N ASP A 160 -17.04 15.07 -21.28
CA ASP A 160 -16.04 15.70 -20.41
C ASP A 160 -15.68 14.76 -19.26
N GLN A 161 -16.67 14.07 -18.70
CA GLN A 161 -16.42 12.99 -17.75
C GLN A 161 -15.67 11.82 -18.41
N ALA A 162 -16.06 11.42 -19.63
CA ALA A 162 -15.36 10.37 -20.36
C ALA A 162 -13.89 10.72 -20.57
N GLU A 163 -13.57 11.94 -21.01
CA GLU A 163 -12.19 12.42 -21.16
C GLU A 163 -11.42 12.35 -19.84
N THR A 164 -12.02 12.82 -18.76
CA THR A 164 -11.40 12.81 -17.43
C THR A 164 -11.02 11.39 -17.01
N TRP A 165 -11.89 10.42 -17.23
CA TRP A 165 -11.63 9.03 -16.86
C TRP A 165 -10.65 8.34 -17.81
N TYR A 166 -10.69 8.63 -19.14
CA TYR A 166 -9.66 8.13 -20.07
C TYR A 166 -8.27 8.67 -19.76
N ARG A 167 -8.14 9.94 -19.36
CA ARG A 167 -6.85 10.50 -18.92
C ARG A 167 -6.33 9.79 -17.66
N LYS A 168 -7.20 9.51 -16.69
CA LYS A 168 -6.82 8.70 -15.50
C LYS A 168 -6.36 7.30 -15.88
N ALA A 169 -7.02 6.65 -16.85
CA ALA A 169 -6.62 5.34 -17.34
C ALA A 169 -5.25 5.40 -18.06
N TYR A 170 -5.02 6.45 -18.85
CA TYR A 170 -3.75 6.72 -19.51
C TYR A 170 -2.61 6.89 -18.51
N ASP A 171 -2.78 7.75 -17.50
CA ASP A 171 -1.80 8.00 -16.45
C ASP A 171 -1.53 6.76 -15.58
N ALA A 172 -2.51 5.86 -15.49
CA ALA A 172 -2.40 4.59 -14.77
C ALA A 172 -1.81 3.44 -15.61
N GLY A 173 -1.36 3.71 -16.85
CA GLY A 173 -0.62 2.77 -17.68
C GLY A 173 -1.41 2.13 -18.84
N ILE A 174 -2.70 2.44 -19.02
CA ILE A 174 -3.48 2.02 -20.20
C ILE A 174 -3.30 3.08 -21.30
N VAL A 175 -2.10 3.13 -21.88
CA VAL A 175 -1.69 4.25 -22.74
C VAL A 175 -2.36 4.20 -24.12
N GLU A 176 -2.17 3.10 -24.86
CA GLU A 176 -2.58 3.01 -26.26
C GLU A 176 -4.10 3.06 -26.46
N GLU A 177 -4.83 2.30 -25.64
CA GLU A 177 -6.29 2.23 -25.71
C GLU A 177 -6.92 3.57 -25.29
N SER A 178 -6.40 4.18 -24.23
CA SER A 178 -6.88 5.46 -23.74
C SER A 178 -6.59 6.59 -24.74
N GLN A 179 -5.42 6.59 -25.36
CA GLN A 179 -5.09 7.59 -26.37
C GLN A 179 -6.04 7.48 -27.59
N ARG A 180 -6.27 6.27 -28.09
CA ARG A 180 -7.24 6.05 -29.19
C ARG A 180 -8.65 6.50 -28.83
N ALA A 181 -9.06 6.27 -27.59
CA ALA A 181 -10.36 6.69 -27.11
C ALA A 181 -10.47 8.22 -26.98
N LEU A 182 -9.42 8.90 -26.52
CA LEU A 182 -9.33 10.36 -26.46
C LEU A 182 -9.39 10.98 -27.86
N ASP A 183 -8.64 10.43 -28.81
CA ASP A 183 -8.68 10.88 -30.23
C ASP A 183 -10.09 10.69 -30.83
N GLU A 184 -10.80 9.65 -30.45
CA GLU A 184 -12.19 9.43 -30.91
C GLU A 184 -13.17 10.42 -30.26
N LEU A 185 -12.99 10.76 -28.97
CA LEU A 185 -13.76 11.82 -28.31
C LEU A 185 -13.63 13.15 -29.05
N ASP A 186 -12.42 13.51 -29.44
CA ASP A 186 -12.16 14.75 -30.19
C ASP A 186 -12.86 14.73 -31.56
N ARG A 187 -12.88 13.60 -32.26
CA ARG A 187 -13.63 13.42 -33.51
C ARG A 187 -15.14 13.54 -33.29
N ILE A 188 -15.66 12.97 -32.19
CA ILE A 188 -17.09 13.08 -31.86
C ILE A 188 -17.46 14.54 -31.61
N ARG A 189 -16.69 15.27 -30.80
CA ARG A 189 -16.91 16.69 -30.51
C ARG A 189 -16.85 17.55 -31.78
N ALA A 190 -15.88 17.29 -32.66
CA ALA A 190 -15.76 18.00 -33.92
C ALA A 190 -16.98 17.78 -34.83
N ARG A 191 -17.50 16.56 -34.92
CA ARG A 191 -18.72 16.23 -35.65
C ARG A 191 -19.96 16.93 -35.06
N GLU A 192 -20.10 16.93 -33.74
CA GLU A 192 -21.20 17.60 -33.04
C GLU A 192 -21.14 19.12 -33.20
N ALA A 193 -19.93 19.70 -33.26
CA ALA A 193 -19.70 21.11 -33.53
C ALA A 193 -19.85 21.48 -35.03
N GLY A 194 -20.14 20.53 -35.92
CA GLY A 194 -20.24 20.76 -37.37
C GLY A 194 -18.92 21.03 -38.07
N ILE A 195 -17.79 20.76 -37.40
CA ILE A 195 -16.46 20.94 -37.95
C ILE A 195 -16.11 19.69 -38.78
N ARG A 196 -15.91 19.85 -40.08
CA ARG A 196 -15.37 18.76 -40.93
C ARG A 196 -13.92 18.51 -40.53
N THR A 197 -13.68 17.38 -39.86
CA THR A 197 -12.32 16.86 -39.69
C THR A 197 -11.82 16.29 -41.00
N PRO A 198 -10.57 16.58 -41.37
CA PRO A 198 -9.98 16.07 -42.63
C PRO A 198 -9.87 14.55 -42.65
#